data_874b425895332d0c939964514f758266
#
_entry.id   874b425895332d0c939964514f758266
#
_cell.length_a   1.000
_cell.length_b   1.000
_cell.length_c   1.000
_cell.angle_alpha   90.00
_cell.angle_beta   90.00
_cell.angle_gamma   90.00
#
_symmetry.space_group_name_H-M   'P 1'
#
loop_
_entity.id
_entity.type
_entity.pdbx_description
1 polymer ?
#
loop_
_entity_poly.entity_id
_entity_poly.type
_entity_poly.pdbx_seq_one_letter_code
_entity_poly.pdbx_strand_id
1 'polypeptide(L)'
;MIGVVVVTHCHLAEELICAARLVVGEELRQFQGVSVEPKDASDAIREKILAAIRKVDGGRGVLILTDMYGGTPSNISLSFLEEKKVEVITGVNLPMLLKLATYQENLNLEEWAAFITDYGQRNINLASEVLKKRVDRKKG
;
A
#
# COMPACT_ATOMS: atom_id res chain seq x y z
N MET A 1 -0.68 -15.00 3.43
CA MET A 1 -0.92 -13.58 3.07
C MET A 1 0.32 -12.99 2.43
N ILE A 2 0.15 -12.11 1.47
CA ILE A 2 1.30 -11.38 0.90
C ILE A 2 1.83 -10.39 1.94
N GLY A 3 3.13 -10.09 1.85
CA GLY A 3 3.73 -9.01 2.63
C GLY A 3 3.44 -7.66 2.00
N VAL A 4 3.34 -6.62 2.83
CA VAL A 4 3.08 -5.26 2.39
C VAL A 4 4.12 -4.32 2.97
N VAL A 5 4.82 -3.60 2.10
CA VAL A 5 5.80 -2.57 2.49
C VAL A 5 5.30 -1.23 1.98
N VAL A 6 5.12 -0.27 2.87
CA VAL A 6 4.70 1.09 2.51
C VAL A 6 5.92 1.99 2.58
N VAL A 7 6.31 2.58 1.45
CA VAL A 7 7.51 3.42 1.33
C VAL A 7 7.09 4.84 0.95
N THR A 8 7.33 5.80 1.82
CA THR A 8 6.86 7.17 1.59
C THR A 8 7.91 8.20 1.98
N HIS A 9 7.69 9.42 1.51
CA HIS A 9 8.37 10.58 2.05
C HIS A 9 8.00 10.72 3.54
N CYS A 10 8.96 11.11 4.35
CA CYS A 10 8.78 11.38 5.78
C CYS A 10 8.10 10.19 6.49
N HIS A 11 7.28 10.45 7.49
CA HIS A 11 6.65 9.42 8.33
C HIS A 11 5.25 9.02 7.87
N LEU A 12 4.87 9.36 6.64
CA LEU A 12 3.54 9.07 6.12
C LEU A 12 3.24 7.57 6.13
N ALA A 13 4.22 6.73 5.79
CA ALA A 13 4.06 5.28 5.80
C ALA A 13 3.64 4.76 7.17
N GLU A 14 4.34 5.16 8.21
CA GLU A 14 4.06 4.75 9.58
C GLU A 14 2.69 5.22 10.04
N GLU A 15 2.32 6.46 9.69
CA GLU A 15 1.02 7.02 10.05
C GLU A 15 -0.14 6.36 9.29
N LEU A 16 0.06 6.01 8.03
CA LEU A 16 -0.93 5.25 7.26
C LEU A 16 -1.17 3.88 7.88
N ILE A 17 -0.10 3.17 8.26
CA ILE A 17 -0.22 1.86 8.90
C ILE A 17 -0.86 2.00 10.28
N CYS A 18 -0.51 3.05 11.02
CA CYS A 18 -1.13 3.36 12.31
C CYS A 18 -2.65 3.57 12.16
N ALA A 19 -3.05 4.36 11.17
CA ALA A 19 -4.46 4.59 10.88
C ALA A 19 -5.19 3.31 10.48
N ALA A 20 -4.57 2.48 9.64
CA ALA A 20 -5.13 1.19 9.25
C ALA A 20 -5.32 0.26 10.45
N ARG A 21 -4.32 0.20 11.31
CA ARG A 21 -4.36 -0.60 12.55
C ARG A 21 -5.51 -0.16 13.46
N LEU A 22 -5.70 1.14 13.60
CA LEU A 22 -6.78 1.70 14.41
C LEU A 22 -8.16 1.29 13.87
N VAL A 23 -8.35 1.38 12.55
CA VAL A 23 -9.62 1.07 11.91
C VAL A 23 -9.91 -0.44 11.94
N VAL A 24 -8.90 -1.26 11.66
CA VAL A 24 -9.05 -2.73 11.67
C VAL A 24 -9.18 -3.27 13.09
N GLY A 25 -8.52 -2.64 14.06
CA GLY A 25 -8.60 -3.02 15.48
C GLY A 25 -7.68 -4.17 15.87
N GLU A 26 -6.69 -4.51 15.05
CA GLU A 26 -5.72 -5.57 15.36
C GLU A 26 -4.34 -5.28 14.78
N GLU A 27 -3.35 -6.03 15.23
CA GLU A 27 -1.98 -5.90 14.72
C GLU A 27 -1.89 -6.35 13.26
N LEU A 28 -1.14 -5.57 12.46
CA LEU A 28 -0.92 -5.83 11.04
C LEU A 28 0.53 -6.29 10.82
N ARG A 29 0.80 -7.55 11.16
CA ARG A 29 2.17 -8.12 11.13
C ARG A 29 2.76 -8.24 9.74
N GLN A 30 1.93 -8.34 8.71
CA GLN A 30 2.37 -8.42 7.32
C GLN A 30 2.70 -7.04 6.74
N PHE A 31 2.54 -5.97 7.51
CA PHE A 31 2.78 -4.59 7.07
C PHE A 31 4.05 -4.04 7.69
N GLN A 32 4.85 -3.36 6.89
CA GLN A 32 6.05 -2.66 7.34
C GLN A 32 6.17 -1.31 6.65
N GLY A 33 6.39 -0.27 7.41
CA GLY A 33 6.62 1.08 6.89
C GLY A 33 8.10 1.38 6.71
N VAL A 34 8.43 2.13 5.67
CA VAL A 34 9.76 2.68 5.42
C VAL A 34 9.64 4.17 5.17
N SER A 35 10.27 4.96 6.02
CA SER A 35 10.30 6.42 5.90
C SER A 35 11.55 6.85 5.13
N VAL A 36 11.36 7.71 4.15
CA VAL A 36 12.44 8.29 3.36
C VAL A 36 12.54 9.77 3.69
N GLU A 37 13.69 10.19 4.20
CA GLU A 37 13.97 11.58 4.53
C GLU A 37 14.98 12.20 3.56
N PRO A 38 14.99 13.55 3.39
CA PRO A 38 15.90 14.20 2.45
C PRO A 38 17.36 13.91 2.70
N LYS A 39 17.75 13.68 3.96
CA LYS A 39 19.14 13.39 4.36
C LYS A 39 19.59 11.97 4.07
N ASP A 40 18.66 11.07 3.75
CA ASP A 40 18.99 9.66 3.57
C ASP A 40 19.71 9.42 2.24
N ALA A 41 20.82 8.67 2.30
CA ALA A 41 21.51 8.22 1.11
C ALA A 41 20.73 7.12 0.41
N SER A 42 20.80 7.07 -0.93
CA SER A 42 20.08 6.06 -1.73
C SER A 42 20.36 4.62 -1.28
N ASP A 43 21.63 4.30 -0.97
CA ASP A 43 22.01 2.97 -0.54
C ASP A 43 21.36 2.62 0.82
N ALA A 44 21.28 3.59 1.74
CA ALA A 44 20.64 3.39 3.04
C ALA A 44 19.14 3.14 2.88
N ILE A 45 18.48 3.86 1.99
CA ILE A 45 17.06 3.68 1.68
C ILE A 45 16.84 2.28 1.09
N ARG A 46 17.68 1.89 0.14
CA ARG A 46 17.61 0.58 -0.49
C ARG A 46 17.73 -0.55 0.54
N GLU A 47 18.65 -0.43 1.48
CA GLU A 47 18.82 -1.41 2.57
C GLU A 47 17.61 -1.48 3.50
N LYS A 48 17.00 -0.32 3.81
CA LYS A 48 15.78 -0.29 4.61
C LYS A 48 14.62 -1.01 3.91
N ILE A 49 14.45 -0.78 2.62
CA ILE A 49 13.39 -1.43 1.84
C ILE A 49 13.65 -2.93 1.77
N LEU A 50 14.89 -3.34 1.50
CA LEU A 50 15.25 -4.76 1.44
C LEU A 50 14.99 -5.46 2.77
N ALA A 51 15.36 -4.84 3.89
CA ALA A 51 15.09 -5.38 5.22
C ALA A 51 13.59 -5.50 5.49
N ALA A 52 12.80 -4.52 5.07
CA ALA A 52 11.34 -4.54 5.20
C ALA A 52 10.73 -5.68 4.38
N ILE A 53 11.18 -5.85 3.14
CA ILE A 53 10.74 -6.95 2.27
C ILE A 53 11.00 -8.30 2.94
N ARG A 54 12.21 -8.51 3.44
CA ARG A 54 12.58 -9.76 4.11
C ARG A 54 11.74 -10.02 5.35
N LYS A 55 11.41 -8.97 6.08
CA LYS A 55 10.63 -9.09 7.31
C LYS A 55 9.19 -9.55 7.06
N VAL A 56 8.57 -9.09 5.96
CA VAL A 56 7.16 -9.38 5.67
C VAL A 56 6.95 -10.50 4.66
N ASP A 57 8.00 -10.94 3.99
CA ASP A 57 7.90 -11.97 2.95
C ASP A 57 7.67 -13.35 3.57
N GLY A 58 6.45 -13.85 3.42
CA GLY A 58 6.07 -15.20 3.86
C GLY A 58 6.07 -16.22 2.72
N GLY A 59 6.72 -15.93 1.61
CA GLY A 59 6.80 -16.84 0.45
C GLY A 59 5.69 -16.62 -0.59
N ARG A 60 4.76 -15.68 -0.35
CA ARG A 60 3.65 -15.38 -1.26
C ARG A 60 3.88 -14.12 -2.09
N GLY A 61 5.03 -13.50 -1.92
CA GLY A 61 5.37 -12.23 -2.57
C GLY A 61 5.14 -11.02 -1.68
N VAL A 62 5.67 -9.89 -2.12
CA VAL A 62 5.59 -8.61 -1.40
C VAL A 62 5.07 -7.52 -2.32
N LEU A 63 4.10 -6.79 -1.83
CA LEU A 63 3.55 -5.61 -2.50
C LEU A 63 4.12 -4.36 -1.85
N ILE A 64 4.86 -3.56 -2.62
CA ILE A 64 5.35 -2.26 -2.18
C ILE A 64 4.34 -1.20 -2.60
N LEU A 65 3.93 -0.35 -1.65
CA LEU A 65 3.04 0.77 -1.89
C LEU A 65 3.79 2.06 -1.61
N THR A 66 3.88 2.95 -2.61
CA THR A 66 4.52 4.26 -2.44
C THR A 66 3.48 5.37 -2.44
N ASP A 67 3.86 6.53 -1.91
CA ASP A 67 2.93 7.67 -1.80
C ASP A 67 2.61 8.30 -3.15
N MET A 68 3.55 8.34 -4.08
CA MET A 68 3.32 8.92 -5.40
C MET A 68 4.25 8.33 -6.45
N TYR A 69 3.85 8.42 -7.71
CA TYR A 69 4.73 8.09 -8.82
C TYR A 69 5.78 9.21 -8.99
N GLY A 70 7.04 8.82 -9.12
CA GLY A 70 8.14 9.78 -9.12
C GLY A 70 8.63 10.08 -7.70
N GLY A 71 9.81 10.68 -7.60
CA GLY A 71 10.47 10.91 -6.32
C GLY A 71 11.24 9.69 -5.81
N THR A 72 12.02 9.89 -4.77
CA THR A 72 12.95 8.88 -4.25
C THR A 72 12.28 7.61 -3.78
N PRO A 73 11.18 7.64 -2.99
CA PRO A 73 10.52 6.42 -2.56
C PRO A 73 10.09 5.52 -3.73
N SER A 74 9.47 6.12 -4.74
CA SER A 74 9.03 5.40 -5.94
C SER A 74 10.20 4.86 -6.75
N ASN A 75 11.18 5.72 -7.05
CA ASN A 75 12.29 5.35 -7.93
C ASN A 75 13.12 4.20 -7.36
N ILE A 76 13.41 4.21 -6.07
CA ILE A 76 14.15 3.12 -5.44
C ILE A 76 13.29 1.86 -5.34
N SER A 77 12.01 2.01 -5.01
CA SER A 77 11.08 0.87 -4.93
C SER A 77 10.95 0.14 -6.27
N LEU A 78 10.90 0.88 -7.38
CA LEU A 78 10.83 0.28 -8.72
C LEU A 78 12.02 -0.61 -9.03
N SER A 79 13.18 -0.37 -8.42
CA SER A 79 14.36 -1.21 -8.61
C SER A 79 14.20 -2.64 -8.04
N PHE A 80 13.17 -2.85 -7.20
CA PHE A 80 12.87 -4.17 -6.61
C PHE A 80 11.82 -4.95 -7.41
N LEU A 81 11.27 -4.38 -8.47
CA LEU A 81 10.29 -5.10 -9.30
C LEU A 81 10.85 -6.46 -9.75
N GLU A 82 10.14 -7.51 -9.42
CA GLU A 82 10.51 -8.86 -9.80
C GLU A 82 9.23 -9.68 -9.93
N GLU A 83 8.99 -10.23 -11.11
CA GLU A 83 7.80 -11.02 -11.41
C GLU A 83 7.57 -12.11 -10.37
N LYS A 84 6.33 -12.20 -9.85
CA LYS A 84 5.89 -13.18 -8.84
C LYS A 84 6.50 -13.01 -7.45
N LYS A 85 7.43 -12.09 -7.26
CA LYS A 85 8.09 -11.86 -5.97
C LYS A 85 7.84 -10.48 -5.38
N VAL A 86 7.97 -9.43 -6.18
CA VAL A 86 7.76 -8.04 -5.74
C VAL A 86 7.00 -7.27 -6.81
N GLU A 87 5.95 -6.60 -6.40
CA GLU A 87 5.20 -5.66 -7.25
C GLU A 87 5.12 -4.31 -6.55
N VAL A 88 4.96 -3.24 -7.31
CA VAL A 88 4.93 -1.87 -6.79
C VAL A 88 3.67 -1.16 -7.27
N ILE A 89 2.93 -0.57 -6.33
CA ILE A 89 1.81 0.33 -6.63
C ILE A 89 2.17 1.71 -6.11
N THR A 90 2.03 2.73 -6.94
CA THR A 90 2.24 4.12 -6.55
C THR A 90 0.90 4.83 -6.33
N GLY A 91 0.84 5.72 -5.36
CA GLY A 91 -0.40 6.41 -5.02
C GLY A 91 -1.21 5.70 -3.93
N VAL A 92 -0.54 5.24 -2.87
CA VAL A 92 -1.20 4.55 -1.75
C VAL A 92 -2.27 5.43 -1.09
N ASN A 93 -3.38 4.81 -0.74
CA ASN A 93 -4.40 5.43 0.10
C ASN A 93 -4.85 4.47 1.20
N LEU A 94 -5.52 4.98 2.21
CA LEU A 94 -5.95 4.19 3.35
C LEU A 94 -6.90 3.03 2.98
N PRO A 95 -7.89 3.22 2.08
CA PRO A 95 -8.73 2.09 1.66
C PRO A 95 -7.96 0.89 1.13
N MET A 96 -6.86 1.11 0.42
CA MET A 96 -6.00 0.04 -0.08
C MET A 96 -5.43 -0.80 1.07
N LEU A 97 -4.93 -0.14 2.12
CA LEU A 97 -4.37 -0.81 3.29
C LEU A 97 -5.43 -1.59 4.06
N LEU A 98 -6.62 -1.00 4.22
CA LEU A 98 -7.73 -1.67 4.89
C LEU A 98 -8.15 -2.93 4.13
N LYS A 99 -8.21 -2.86 2.82
CA LYS A 99 -8.57 -4.01 1.98
C LYS A 99 -7.53 -5.11 2.06
N LEU A 100 -6.25 -4.75 1.99
CA LEU A 100 -5.15 -5.70 2.15
C LEU A 100 -5.19 -6.39 3.51
N ALA A 101 -5.59 -5.67 4.55
CA ALA A 101 -5.65 -6.20 5.90
C ALA A 101 -6.83 -7.13 6.16
N THR A 102 -7.95 -6.93 5.46
CA THR A 102 -9.23 -7.61 5.78
C THR A 102 -9.71 -8.60 4.73
N TYR A 103 -9.25 -8.50 3.50
CA TYR A 103 -9.70 -9.37 2.41
C TYR A 103 -9.02 -10.72 2.49
N GLN A 104 -9.80 -11.79 2.56
CA GLN A 104 -9.29 -13.13 2.84
C GLN A 104 -9.25 -14.07 1.63
N GLU A 105 -9.34 -13.54 0.42
CA GLU A 105 -9.23 -14.35 -0.79
C GLU A 105 -7.79 -14.79 -1.03
N ASN A 106 -7.63 -15.96 -1.62
CA ASN A 106 -6.33 -16.56 -1.89
C ASN A 106 -5.80 -16.13 -3.27
N LEU A 107 -5.43 -14.86 -3.40
CA LEU A 107 -4.90 -14.29 -4.63
C LEU A 107 -3.38 -14.42 -4.68
N ASN A 108 -2.83 -14.60 -5.89
CA ASN A 108 -1.39 -14.49 -6.09
C ASN A 108 -0.97 -13.00 -6.11
N LEU A 109 0.33 -12.73 -6.14
CA LEU A 109 0.83 -11.35 -6.09
C LEU A 109 0.31 -10.49 -7.24
N GLU A 110 0.31 -11.02 -8.45
CA GLU A 110 -0.17 -10.32 -9.64
C GLU A 110 -1.64 -9.95 -9.53
N GLU A 111 -2.45 -10.90 -9.08
CA GLU A 111 -3.88 -10.68 -8.84
C GLU A 111 -4.12 -9.66 -7.73
N TRP A 112 -3.36 -9.73 -6.63
CA TRP A 112 -3.43 -8.75 -5.55
C TRP A 112 -3.08 -7.34 -6.04
N ALA A 113 -2.02 -7.22 -6.83
CA ALA A 113 -1.58 -5.91 -7.34
C ALA A 113 -2.66 -5.27 -8.21
N ALA A 114 -3.22 -6.02 -9.15
CA ALA A 114 -4.30 -5.53 -10.01
C ALA A 114 -5.56 -5.17 -9.21
N PHE A 115 -5.95 -6.02 -8.28
CA PHE A 115 -7.14 -5.83 -7.45
C PHE A 115 -7.02 -4.57 -6.58
N ILE A 116 -5.89 -4.40 -5.90
CA ILE A 116 -5.68 -3.26 -4.99
C ILE A 116 -5.54 -1.95 -5.75
N THR A 117 -4.89 -1.96 -6.91
CA THR A 117 -4.81 -0.77 -7.77
C THR A 117 -6.22 -0.29 -8.16
N ASP A 118 -7.04 -1.19 -8.66
CA ASP A 118 -8.42 -0.89 -9.03
C ASP A 118 -9.25 -0.43 -7.82
N TYR A 119 -9.11 -1.13 -6.70
CA TYR A 119 -9.81 -0.80 -5.46
C TYR A 119 -9.46 0.61 -4.94
N GLY A 120 -8.16 0.94 -4.95
CA GLY A 120 -7.70 2.27 -4.53
C GLY A 120 -8.26 3.39 -5.40
N GLN A 121 -8.28 3.18 -6.71
CA GLN A 121 -8.84 4.14 -7.66
C GLN A 121 -10.34 4.34 -7.44
N ARG A 122 -11.08 3.28 -7.19
CA ARG A 122 -12.54 3.32 -6.99
C ARG A 122 -12.96 3.87 -5.63
N ASN A 123 -12.04 4.00 -4.69
CA ASN A 123 -12.32 4.54 -3.35
C ASN A 123 -11.92 6.02 -3.19
N ILE A 124 -11.76 6.71 -4.31
CA ILE A 124 -11.65 8.17 -4.34
C ILE A 124 -13.04 8.69 -4.70
N ASN A 125 -13.70 9.35 -3.75
CA ASN A 125 -15.09 9.75 -3.91
C ASN A 125 -15.25 11.27 -3.82
N LEU A 126 -15.99 11.85 -4.78
CA LEU A 126 -16.48 13.21 -4.64
C LEU A 126 -17.77 13.15 -3.80
N ALA A 127 -17.72 13.71 -2.60
CA ALA A 127 -18.80 13.55 -1.62
C ALA A 127 -20.18 13.96 -2.14
N SER A 128 -20.25 15.07 -2.89
CA SER A 128 -21.51 15.57 -3.46
C SER A 128 -22.16 14.56 -4.42
N GLU A 129 -21.33 13.84 -5.20
CA GLU A 129 -21.84 12.82 -6.12
C GLU A 129 -22.34 11.57 -5.38
N VAL A 130 -21.64 11.18 -4.32
CA VAL A 130 -22.07 10.05 -3.48
C VAL A 130 -23.43 10.33 -2.84
N LEU A 131 -23.59 11.54 -2.27
CA LEU A 131 -24.85 11.97 -1.66
C LEU A 131 -25.98 12.07 -2.68
N LYS A 132 -25.69 12.56 -3.89
CA LYS A 132 -26.65 12.64 -4.98
C LYS A 132 -27.17 11.27 -5.38
N LYS A 133 -26.29 10.29 -5.52
CA LYS A 133 -26.67 8.89 -5.81
C LYS A 133 -27.57 8.28 -4.73
N ARG A 134 -27.31 8.59 -3.46
CA ARG A 134 -28.14 8.13 -2.35
C ARG A 134 -29.55 8.73 -2.39
N VAL A 135 -29.65 10.01 -2.73
CA VAL A 135 -30.95 10.68 -2.89
C VAL A 135 -31.72 10.04 -4.05
N ASP A 136 -31.08 9.81 -5.19
CA ASP A 136 -31.71 9.20 -6.36
C ASP A 136 -32.21 7.78 -6.06
N ARG A 137 -31.44 6.99 -5.28
CA ARG A 137 -31.88 5.66 -4.83
C ARG A 137 -33.12 5.70 -3.94
N LYS A 138 -33.24 6.72 -3.07
CA LYS A 138 -34.41 6.89 -2.20
C LYS A 138 -35.63 7.35 -2.96
N LYS A 139 -35.46 8.03 -4.09
CA LYS A 139 -36.56 8.49 -4.97
C LYS A 139 -37.04 7.42 -5.94
N GLY A 140 -36.22 6.45 -6.24
CA GLY A 140 -36.54 5.33 -7.10
C GLY A 140 -37.10 4.15 -6.33
#